data_f611fb4ecf4e623ae2ebf93c398c678c
#
_entry.id   f611fb4ecf4e623ae2ebf93c398c678c
#
_cell.length_a   1.000
_cell.length_b   1.000
_cell.length_c   1.000
_cell.angle_alpha   90.00
_cell.angle_beta   90.00
_cell.angle_gamma   90.00
#
_symmetry.space_group_name_H-M   'P 1'
#
loop_
_entity.id
_entity.type
_entity.pdbx_description
1 polymer ?
#
loop_
_entity_poly.entity_id
_entity_poly.type
_entity_poly.pdbx_seq_one_letter_code
_entity_poly.pdbx_strand_id
1 'polypeptide(L)'
;MTGLTISITCIGEGEPGKVVYRNGAKENDLICVSGDLGAAYMGLQLLEREKRVFAGEAEFKPAFEGHEHLLERQLKPEARKDIVAELDKAGIVPTAMMDISDGLSSELLHICSQSRVGCRIYEDRIPIDYQTAAMAEEFNMNLVTAALNGGEDYELLFTVPLEKHDIVAAIPGVRVI
;
A
#
# COMPACT_ATOMS: atom_id res chain seq x y z
N MET A 1 -8.82 29.51 -13.09
CA MET A 1 -9.56 28.35 -13.64
C MET A 1 -10.01 27.49 -12.47
N THR A 2 -11.28 27.18 -12.40
CA THR A 2 -11.78 26.13 -11.49
C THR A 2 -11.27 24.80 -12.03
N GLY A 3 -10.59 24.00 -11.21
CA GLY A 3 -10.06 22.70 -11.62
C GLY A 3 -11.19 21.70 -11.97
N LEU A 4 -10.82 20.60 -12.61
CA LEU A 4 -11.72 19.47 -12.84
C LEU A 4 -11.93 18.72 -11.52
N THR A 5 -13.19 18.49 -11.13
CA THR A 5 -13.53 17.63 -9.99
C THR A 5 -14.25 16.39 -10.52
N ILE A 6 -13.75 15.21 -10.13
CA ILE A 6 -14.36 13.92 -10.49
C ILE A 6 -14.78 13.24 -9.18
N SER A 7 -16.03 12.79 -9.11
CA SER A 7 -16.57 12.02 -7.99
C SER A 7 -17.07 10.65 -8.49
N ILE A 8 -16.59 9.58 -7.86
CA ILE A 8 -16.97 8.21 -8.20
C ILE A 8 -17.57 7.56 -6.96
N THR A 9 -18.77 6.99 -7.09
CA THR A 9 -19.44 6.24 -6.02
C THR A 9 -19.54 4.77 -6.41
N CYS A 10 -19.00 3.89 -5.55
CA CYS A 10 -19.11 2.44 -5.72
C CYS A 10 -20.15 1.89 -4.73
N ILE A 11 -21.04 1.05 -5.21
CA ILE A 11 -22.06 0.34 -4.41
C ILE A 11 -21.90 -1.16 -4.70
N GLY A 12 -21.90 -1.98 -3.65
CA GLY A 12 -21.77 -3.42 -3.77
C GLY A 12 -22.50 -4.16 -2.65
N GLU A 13 -22.60 -5.47 -2.79
CA GLU A 13 -23.15 -6.37 -1.79
C GLU A 13 -22.04 -7.30 -1.30
N GLY A 14 -22.02 -7.57 0.01
CA GLY A 14 -21.11 -8.52 0.65
C GLY A 14 -21.86 -9.69 1.26
N GLU A 15 -21.29 -10.89 1.22
CA GLU A 15 -21.83 -12.06 1.90
C GLU A 15 -21.80 -11.84 3.41
N PRO A 16 -22.88 -12.23 4.15
CA PRO A 16 -22.88 -12.17 5.60
C PRO A 16 -21.68 -12.92 6.20
N GLY A 17 -20.94 -12.27 7.10
CA GLY A 17 -19.75 -12.84 7.74
C GLY A 17 -18.44 -12.74 6.94
N LYS A 18 -18.46 -12.27 5.69
CA LYS A 18 -17.27 -12.01 4.89
C LYS A 18 -16.92 -10.51 4.75
N VAL A 19 -17.81 -9.64 5.20
CA VAL A 19 -17.54 -8.19 5.22
C VAL A 19 -16.53 -7.87 6.31
N VAL A 20 -15.39 -7.32 5.95
CA VAL A 20 -14.32 -6.92 6.86
C VAL A 20 -14.32 -5.41 7.03
N TYR A 21 -14.20 -4.95 8.25
CA TYR A 21 -14.20 -3.54 8.61
C TYR A 21 -12.81 -3.08 9.05
N ARG A 22 -12.62 -1.76 9.20
CA ARG A 22 -11.40 -1.16 9.77
C ARG A 22 -11.24 -1.45 11.26
N ASN A 23 -12.31 -1.83 11.95
CA ASN A 23 -12.33 -2.20 13.37
C ASN A 23 -12.47 -3.71 13.51
N GLY A 24 -11.93 -4.25 14.58
CA GLY A 24 -12.04 -5.68 14.88
C GLY A 24 -10.70 -6.38 15.08
N ALA A 25 -9.58 -5.66 14.87
CA ALA A 25 -8.26 -6.14 15.25
C ALA A 25 -8.20 -6.42 16.75
N LYS A 26 -7.49 -7.48 17.13
CA LYS A 26 -7.38 -7.97 18.51
C LYS A 26 -5.93 -8.00 18.96
N GLU A 27 -5.73 -8.06 20.28
CA GLU A 27 -4.40 -8.31 20.84
C GLU A 27 -3.81 -9.61 20.27
N ASN A 28 -2.54 -9.57 19.92
CA ASN A 28 -1.77 -10.65 19.29
C ASN A 28 -2.20 -11.02 17.87
N ASP A 29 -3.08 -10.27 17.22
CA ASP A 29 -3.27 -10.41 15.78
C ASP A 29 -1.98 -10.06 15.05
N LEU A 30 -1.69 -10.79 13.98
CA LEU A 30 -0.64 -10.49 13.04
C LEU A 30 -1.06 -9.31 12.16
N ILE A 31 -0.12 -8.42 11.88
CA ILE A 31 -0.30 -7.33 10.92
C ILE A 31 0.29 -7.77 9.59
N CYS A 32 -0.52 -7.71 8.55
CA CYS A 32 -0.14 -8.14 7.21
C CYS A 32 -0.35 -7.01 6.20
N VAL A 33 0.53 -6.94 5.21
CA VAL A 33 0.39 -6.06 4.06
C VAL A 33 0.52 -6.86 2.77
N SER A 34 -0.17 -6.39 1.73
CA SER A 34 0.03 -6.91 0.38
C SER A 34 1.10 -6.10 -0.38
N GLY A 35 1.69 -6.71 -1.41
CA GLY A 35 2.60 -6.05 -2.34
C GLY A 35 3.84 -5.43 -1.69
N ASP A 36 4.19 -4.25 -2.17
CA ASP A 36 5.28 -3.41 -1.69
C ASP A 36 4.81 -1.97 -1.47
N LEU A 37 5.55 -1.22 -0.66
CA LEU A 37 5.14 0.10 -0.19
C LEU A 37 6.16 1.19 -0.58
N GLY A 38 5.64 2.41 -0.79
CA GLY A 38 6.43 3.59 -1.11
C GLY A 38 6.74 3.75 -2.59
N ALA A 39 6.39 2.76 -3.44
CA ALA A 39 6.67 2.80 -4.86
C ALA A 39 5.87 3.91 -5.57
N ALA A 40 4.61 4.09 -5.23
CA ALA A 40 3.78 5.15 -5.80
C ALA A 40 4.36 6.53 -5.48
N TYR A 41 4.77 6.76 -4.24
CA TYR A 41 5.37 8.02 -3.84
C TYR A 41 6.70 8.30 -4.57
N MET A 42 7.57 7.29 -4.74
CA MET A 42 8.80 7.44 -5.51
C MET A 42 8.50 7.71 -6.99
N GLY A 43 7.47 7.08 -7.55
CA GLY A 43 6.98 7.36 -8.90
C GLY A 43 6.54 8.82 -9.08
N LEU A 44 5.82 9.36 -8.09
CA LEU A 44 5.44 10.78 -8.07
C LEU A 44 6.69 11.69 -8.05
N GLN A 45 7.67 11.38 -7.19
CA GLN A 45 8.90 12.18 -7.11
C GLN A 45 9.68 12.17 -8.44
N LEU A 46 9.74 11.01 -9.10
CA LEU A 46 10.33 10.88 -10.44
C LEU A 46 9.61 11.76 -11.46
N LEU A 47 8.28 11.68 -11.53
CA LEU A 47 7.48 12.49 -12.45
C LEU A 47 7.65 14.00 -12.21
N GLU A 48 7.66 14.42 -10.95
CA GLU A 48 7.86 15.82 -10.59
C GLU A 48 9.30 16.31 -10.90
N ARG A 49 10.31 15.45 -10.77
CA ARG A 49 11.68 15.75 -11.19
C ARG A 49 11.74 15.99 -12.69
N GLU A 50 11.24 15.06 -13.48
CA GLU A 50 11.26 15.16 -14.95
C GLU A 50 10.51 16.40 -15.43
N LYS A 51 9.35 16.68 -14.86
CA LYS A 51 8.58 17.90 -15.15
C LYS A 51 9.38 19.18 -14.87
N ARG A 52 10.16 19.24 -13.79
CA ARG A 52 10.99 20.40 -13.46
C ARG A 52 12.18 20.56 -14.40
N VAL A 53 12.85 19.46 -14.72
CA VAL A 53 14.03 19.46 -15.62
C VAL A 53 13.66 19.92 -17.01
N PHE A 54 12.52 19.47 -17.54
CA PHE A 54 12.08 19.74 -18.90
C PHE A 54 11.08 20.91 -19.02
N ALA A 55 10.85 21.66 -17.95
CA ALA A 55 9.95 22.80 -17.97
C ALA A 55 10.44 23.88 -18.95
N GLY A 56 9.77 24.02 -20.10
CA GLY A 56 10.08 25.00 -21.13
C GLY A 56 10.91 24.51 -22.32
N GLU A 57 11.27 23.23 -22.37
CA GLU A 57 11.92 22.63 -23.53
C GLU A 57 10.90 22.15 -24.58
N ALA A 58 11.23 22.40 -25.86
CA ALA A 58 10.35 22.02 -26.97
C ALA A 58 10.34 20.51 -27.26
N GLU A 59 11.42 19.81 -26.90
CA GLU A 59 11.52 18.34 -26.99
C GLU A 59 11.64 17.73 -25.60
N PHE A 60 10.49 17.29 -25.07
CA PHE A 60 10.43 16.56 -23.81
C PHE A 60 10.82 15.10 -24.03
N LYS A 61 11.92 14.66 -23.42
CA LYS A 61 12.36 13.25 -23.41
C LYS A 61 12.67 12.83 -21.98
N PRO A 62 11.64 12.46 -21.19
CA PRO A 62 11.86 12.05 -19.82
C PRO A 62 12.63 10.72 -19.74
N ALA A 63 13.48 10.58 -18.72
CA ALA A 63 14.25 9.37 -18.45
C ALA A 63 13.43 8.41 -17.59
N PHE A 64 12.57 7.63 -18.21
CA PHE A 64 11.68 6.67 -17.51
C PHE A 64 12.14 5.21 -17.63
N GLU A 65 13.12 4.92 -18.46
CA GLU A 65 13.65 3.58 -18.67
C GLU A 65 14.22 3.01 -17.36
N GLY A 66 13.78 1.79 -17.01
CA GLY A 66 14.18 1.12 -15.77
C GLY A 66 13.39 1.54 -14.52
N HIS A 67 12.37 2.39 -14.68
CA HIS A 67 11.52 2.85 -13.57
C HIS A 67 10.03 2.46 -13.76
N GLU A 68 9.78 1.45 -14.56
CA GLU A 68 8.43 1.04 -14.97
C GLU A 68 7.55 0.71 -13.77
N HIS A 69 8.10 0.01 -12.77
CA HIS A 69 7.38 -0.35 -11.55
C HIS A 69 6.88 0.88 -10.81
N LEU A 70 7.75 1.87 -10.57
CA LEU A 70 7.40 3.10 -9.85
C LEU A 70 6.30 3.89 -10.57
N LEU A 71 6.43 3.99 -11.90
CA LEU A 71 5.46 4.70 -12.72
C LEU A 71 4.11 3.99 -12.78
N GLU A 72 4.11 2.66 -12.89
CA GLU A 72 2.89 1.86 -12.89
C GLU A 72 2.16 1.99 -11.55
N ARG A 73 2.89 1.91 -10.44
CA ARG A 73 2.33 2.07 -9.09
C ARG A 73 1.67 3.44 -8.90
N GLN A 74 2.26 4.51 -9.41
CA GLN A 74 1.73 5.87 -9.29
C GLN A 74 0.59 6.16 -10.27
N LEU A 75 0.71 5.73 -11.52
CA LEU A 75 -0.19 6.15 -12.59
C LEU A 75 -1.35 5.17 -12.84
N LYS A 76 -1.20 3.93 -12.39
CA LYS A 76 -2.17 2.85 -12.64
C LYS A 76 -2.28 1.92 -11.44
N PRO A 77 -2.67 2.44 -10.27
CA PRO A 77 -2.89 1.57 -9.11
C PRO A 77 -4.02 0.57 -9.40
N GLU A 78 -3.83 -0.67 -8.98
CA GLU A 78 -4.80 -1.74 -9.16
C GLU A 78 -5.37 -2.19 -7.81
N ALA A 79 -6.70 -2.34 -7.74
CA ALA A 79 -7.35 -2.88 -6.55
C ALA A 79 -6.93 -4.35 -6.33
N ARG A 80 -6.46 -4.69 -5.13
CA ARG A 80 -5.90 -6.00 -4.76
C ARG A 80 -6.98 -7.07 -4.55
N LYS A 81 -7.86 -7.23 -5.53
CA LYS A 81 -8.87 -8.31 -5.57
C LYS A 81 -8.25 -9.71 -5.61
N ASP A 82 -7.04 -9.83 -6.14
CA ASP A 82 -6.23 -11.05 -6.16
C ASP A 82 -5.96 -11.54 -4.73
N ILE A 83 -5.51 -10.66 -3.84
CA ILE A 83 -5.25 -10.98 -2.43
C ILE A 83 -6.55 -11.35 -1.69
N VAL A 84 -7.64 -10.63 -1.96
CA VAL A 84 -8.95 -10.98 -1.38
C VAL A 84 -9.37 -12.40 -1.80
N ALA A 85 -9.16 -12.77 -3.08
CA ALA A 85 -9.46 -14.10 -3.56
C ALA A 85 -8.57 -15.19 -2.94
N GLU A 86 -7.27 -14.92 -2.73
CA GLU A 86 -6.36 -15.85 -2.06
C GLU A 86 -6.72 -16.04 -0.57
N LEU A 87 -7.10 -14.97 0.14
CA LEU A 87 -7.59 -15.05 1.51
C LEU A 87 -8.85 -15.91 1.61
N ASP A 88 -9.81 -15.72 0.69
CA ASP A 88 -11.04 -16.52 0.64
C ASP A 88 -10.76 -18.01 0.37
N LYS A 89 -9.89 -18.32 -0.60
CA LYS A 89 -9.42 -19.70 -0.87
C LYS A 89 -8.75 -20.34 0.34
N ALA A 90 -7.99 -19.54 1.10
CA ALA A 90 -7.32 -20.00 2.31
C ALA A 90 -8.25 -20.11 3.54
N GLY A 91 -9.53 -19.75 3.39
CA GLY A 91 -10.50 -19.72 4.48
C GLY A 91 -10.14 -18.70 5.57
N ILE A 92 -9.53 -17.59 5.18
CA ILE A 92 -9.14 -16.50 6.08
C ILE A 92 -10.10 -15.33 5.88
N VAL A 93 -10.79 -14.96 6.95
CA VAL A 93 -11.50 -13.69 7.06
C VAL A 93 -10.66 -12.81 8.01
N PRO A 94 -10.06 -11.72 7.53
CA PRO A 94 -9.29 -10.82 8.38
C PRO A 94 -10.14 -10.23 9.51
N THR A 95 -9.52 -9.93 10.64
CA THR A 95 -10.18 -9.29 11.78
C THR A 95 -10.41 -7.81 11.56
N ALA A 96 -9.50 -7.15 10.83
CA ALA A 96 -9.67 -5.80 10.30
C ALA A 96 -8.95 -5.67 8.97
N MET A 97 -9.40 -4.75 8.10
CA MET A 97 -8.79 -4.50 6.80
C MET A 97 -9.11 -3.10 6.30
N MET A 98 -8.15 -2.50 5.62
CA MET A 98 -8.32 -1.29 4.81
C MET A 98 -7.24 -1.21 3.73
N ASP A 99 -7.41 -0.32 2.77
CA ASP A 99 -6.39 0.02 1.78
C ASP A 99 -5.35 1.00 2.37
N ILE A 100 -4.17 1.04 1.77
CA ILE A 100 -3.10 1.98 2.12
C ILE A 100 -3.12 3.12 1.09
N SER A 101 -3.83 4.20 1.44
CA SER A 101 -3.98 5.40 0.60
C SER A 101 -3.12 6.57 1.08
N ASP A 102 -3.00 6.76 2.39
CA ASP A 102 -2.28 7.90 2.98
C ASP A 102 -0.90 7.51 3.54
N GLY A 103 -0.55 6.23 3.47
CA GLY A 103 0.68 5.63 3.94
C GLY A 103 0.48 4.69 5.13
N LEU A 104 1.33 3.66 5.23
CA LEU A 104 1.18 2.58 6.20
C LEU A 104 0.95 3.07 7.64
N SER A 105 1.63 4.14 8.05
CA SER A 105 1.50 4.68 9.42
C SER A 105 0.10 5.24 9.69
N SER A 106 -0.51 5.92 8.72
CA SER A 106 -1.86 6.46 8.84
C SER A 106 -2.89 5.34 9.03
N GLU A 107 -2.86 4.36 8.16
CA GLU A 107 -3.82 3.25 8.17
C GLU A 107 -3.67 2.36 9.40
N LEU A 108 -2.43 2.12 9.88
CA LEU A 108 -2.18 1.46 11.15
C LEU A 108 -2.83 2.19 12.32
N LEU A 109 -2.68 3.53 12.38
CA LEU A 109 -3.31 4.34 13.41
C LEU A 109 -4.84 4.29 13.32
N HIS A 110 -5.41 4.23 12.12
CA HIS A 110 -6.85 4.05 11.92
C HIS A 110 -7.34 2.70 12.45
N ILE A 111 -6.69 1.59 12.10
CA ILE A 111 -7.04 0.26 12.63
C ILE A 111 -6.89 0.23 14.15
N CYS A 112 -5.77 0.71 14.68
CA CYS A 112 -5.51 0.75 16.12
C CYS A 112 -6.58 1.56 16.88
N SER A 113 -6.88 2.76 16.42
CA SER A 113 -7.86 3.65 17.03
C SER A 113 -9.25 3.04 17.03
N GLN A 114 -9.69 2.51 15.89
CA GLN A 114 -11.04 1.94 15.75
C GLN A 114 -11.20 0.58 16.46
N SER A 115 -10.12 -0.17 16.59
CA SER A 115 -10.09 -1.44 17.31
C SER A 115 -9.74 -1.30 18.79
N ARG A 116 -9.28 -0.11 19.24
CA ARG A 116 -8.83 0.18 20.61
C ARG A 116 -7.66 -0.71 21.05
N VAL A 117 -6.72 -0.94 20.16
CA VAL A 117 -5.49 -1.70 20.40
C VAL A 117 -4.27 -0.86 20.00
N GLY A 118 -3.08 -1.22 20.50
CA GLY A 118 -1.81 -0.74 19.98
C GLY A 118 -1.26 -1.69 18.92
N CYS A 119 -0.20 -1.27 18.21
CA CYS A 119 0.50 -2.12 17.28
C CYS A 119 2.02 -2.03 17.47
N ARG A 120 2.71 -3.04 16.96
CA ARG A 120 4.15 -3.06 16.77
C ARG A 120 4.43 -3.64 15.39
N ILE A 121 5.20 -2.93 14.61
CA ILE A 121 5.70 -3.39 13.31
C ILE A 121 7.22 -3.46 13.35
N TYR A 122 7.82 -4.24 12.46
CA TYR A 122 9.25 -4.40 12.33
C TYR A 122 9.72 -3.77 11.02
N GLU A 123 10.59 -2.79 11.11
CA GLU A 123 11.08 -2.02 9.97
C GLU A 123 11.68 -2.92 8.87
N ASP A 124 12.45 -3.91 9.26
CA ASP A 124 13.10 -4.88 8.38
C ASP A 124 12.13 -5.85 7.68
N ARG A 125 10.86 -5.84 8.06
CA ARG A 125 9.81 -6.66 7.45
C ARG A 125 8.90 -5.89 6.51
N ILE A 126 8.96 -4.57 6.50
CA ILE A 126 8.18 -3.76 5.56
C ILE A 126 8.63 -4.10 4.14
N PRO A 127 7.71 -4.58 3.27
CA PRO A 127 8.08 -4.92 1.92
C PRO A 127 8.33 -3.66 1.09
N ILE A 128 9.51 -3.55 0.52
CA ILE A 128 9.93 -2.43 -0.32
C ILE A 128 10.62 -3.00 -1.56
N ASP A 129 10.18 -2.58 -2.74
CA ASP A 129 10.81 -3.00 -4.00
C ASP A 129 12.19 -2.35 -4.19
N TYR A 130 13.06 -3.04 -4.96
CA TYR A 130 14.42 -2.57 -5.20
C TYR A 130 14.47 -1.25 -5.98
N GLN A 131 13.53 -1.00 -6.92
CA GLN A 131 13.45 0.27 -7.66
C GLN A 131 13.09 1.40 -6.70
N THR A 132 12.17 1.15 -5.75
CA THR A 132 11.81 2.10 -4.70
C THR A 132 13.01 2.45 -3.85
N ALA A 133 13.81 1.45 -3.44
CA ALA A 133 15.01 1.66 -2.64
C ALA A 133 16.09 2.45 -3.42
N ALA A 134 16.35 2.09 -4.66
CA ALA A 134 17.31 2.78 -5.52
C ALA A 134 16.91 4.25 -5.77
N MET A 135 15.63 4.50 -6.03
CA MET A 135 15.13 5.86 -6.25
C MET A 135 15.18 6.70 -4.96
N ALA A 136 14.86 6.12 -3.81
CA ALA A 136 14.98 6.81 -2.53
C ALA A 136 16.44 7.23 -2.24
N GLU A 137 17.41 6.36 -2.55
CA GLU A 137 18.84 6.68 -2.44
C GLU A 137 19.23 7.82 -3.39
N GLU A 138 18.81 7.76 -4.66
CA GLU A 138 19.08 8.81 -5.65
C GLU A 138 18.55 10.18 -5.21
N PHE A 139 17.34 10.20 -4.60
CA PHE A 139 16.74 11.42 -4.07
C PHE A 139 17.25 11.81 -2.67
N ASN A 140 18.17 11.03 -2.09
CA ASN A 140 18.62 11.21 -0.70
C ASN A 140 17.44 11.27 0.28
N MET A 141 16.45 10.39 0.08
CA MET A 141 15.27 10.27 0.90
C MET A 141 15.35 9.05 1.80
N ASN A 142 14.79 9.17 3.01
CA ASN A 142 14.71 8.02 3.90
C ASN A 142 13.66 7.03 3.38
N LEU A 143 14.10 5.82 3.03
CA LEU A 143 13.31 4.77 2.44
C LEU A 143 12.11 4.35 3.31
N VAL A 144 12.36 4.17 4.61
CA VAL A 144 11.30 3.77 5.56
C VAL A 144 10.25 4.86 5.70
N THR A 145 10.67 6.13 5.69
CA THR A 145 9.74 7.26 5.70
C THR A 145 8.86 7.26 4.45
N ALA A 146 9.42 6.93 3.29
CA ALA A 146 8.64 6.81 2.05
C ALA A 146 7.58 5.71 2.15
N ALA A 147 7.93 4.53 2.66
CA ALA A 147 6.99 3.42 2.85
C ALA A 147 5.92 3.70 3.92
N LEU A 148 6.29 4.41 5.00
CA LEU A 148 5.37 4.71 6.09
C LEU A 148 4.39 5.85 5.78
N ASN A 149 4.81 6.86 4.99
CA ASN A 149 4.07 8.10 4.82
C ASN A 149 3.89 8.55 3.36
N GLY A 150 4.35 7.75 2.40
CA GLY A 150 4.28 8.12 0.98
C GLY A 150 2.86 8.14 0.42
N GLY A 151 2.06 7.15 0.82
CA GLY A 151 0.70 7.00 0.34
C GLY A 151 0.57 6.58 -1.12
N GLU A 152 -0.68 6.52 -1.60
CA GLU A 152 -1.06 6.18 -2.97
C GLU A 152 -0.67 4.75 -3.42
N ASP A 153 -0.25 3.88 -2.49
CA ASP A 153 0.14 2.51 -2.82
C ASP A 153 -1.07 1.61 -3.12
N TYR A 154 -2.24 1.88 -2.50
CA TYR A 154 -3.49 1.12 -2.65
C TYR A 154 -3.33 -0.39 -2.43
N GLU A 155 -2.32 -0.77 -1.62
CA GLU A 155 -2.16 -2.11 -1.10
C GLU A 155 -3.12 -2.36 0.07
N LEU A 156 -3.33 -3.62 0.45
CA LEU A 156 -4.17 -3.97 1.59
C LEU A 156 -3.34 -4.08 2.86
N LEU A 157 -3.78 -3.37 3.90
CA LEU A 157 -3.37 -3.57 5.28
C LEU A 157 -4.47 -4.34 6.00
N PHE A 158 -4.11 -5.46 6.64
CA PHE A 158 -5.10 -6.29 7.35
C PHE A 158 -4.50 -7.02 8.54
N THR A 159 -5.37 -7.46 9.44
CA THR A 159 -4.98 -8.23 10.61
C THR A 159 -5.63 -9.60 10.61
N VAL A 160 -4.89 -10.61 11.09
CA VAL A 160 -5.37 -11.99 11.23
C VAL A 160 -4.94 -12.58 12.56
N PRO A 161 -5.70 -13.52 13.14
CA PRO A 161 -5.30 -14.21 14.36
C PRO A 161 -3.95 -14.94 14.21
N LEU A 162 -3.14 -14.95 15.28
CA LEU A 162 -1.79 -15.54 15.30
C LEU A 162 -1.78 -17.00 14.79
N GLU A 163 -2.82 -17.76 15.04
CA GLU A 163 -2.96 -19.17 14.61
C GLU A 163 -3.00 -19.33 13.07
N LYS A 164 -3.23 -18.25 12.35
CA LYS A 164 -3.25 -18.24 10.89
C LYS A 164 -1.90 -17.92 10.26
N HIS A 165 -0.84 -17.75 11.08
CA HIS A 165 0.50 -17.34 10.62
C HIS A 165 0.99 -18.13 9.41
N ASP A 166 1.05 -19.46 9.52
CA ASP A 166 1.65 -20.29 8.46
C ASP A 166 0.83 -20.27 7.17
N ILE A 167 -0.48 -20.10 7.29
CA ILE A 167 -1.38 -20.02 6.14
C ILE A 167 -1.24 -18.65 5.45
N VAL A 168 -1.29 -17.56 6.21
CA VAL A 168 -1.22 -16.21 5.64
C VAL A 168 0.17 -15.91 5.07
N ALA A 169 1.23 -16.38 5.74
CA ALA A 169 2.61 -16.21 5.28
C ALA A 169 2.92 -17.00 3.98
N ALA A 170 2.12 -18.01 3.66
CA ALA A 170 2.23 -18.78 2.42
C ALA A 170 1.50 -18.12 1.24
N ILE A 171 0.69 -17.08 1.44
CA ILE A 171 -0.01 -16.39 0.37
C ILE A 171 0.99 -15.52 -0.41
N PRO A 172 1.15 -15.75 -1.73
CA PRO A 172 2.03 -14.93 -2.55
C PRO A 172 1.63 -13.44 -2.50
N GLY A 173 2.62 -12.56 -2.37
CA GLY A 173 2.37 -11.12 -2.30
C GLY A 173 1.85 -10.61 -0.96
N VAL A 174 1.80 -11.45 0.08
CA VAL A 174 1.49 -11.04 1.46
C VAL A 174 2.73 -11.10 2.34
N ARG A 175 2.90 -10.12 3.20
CA ARG A 175 3.97 -10.05 4.21
C ARG A 175 3.39 -9.80 5.60
N VAL A 176 3.89 -10.53 6.58
CA VAL A 176 3.66 -10.26 8.01
C VAL A 176 4.76 -9.27 8.46
N ILE A 177 4.36 -8.12 8.98
CA ILE A 177 5.25 -7.00 9.30
C ILE A 177 5.38 -6.69 10.79
#